data_f0da73f1f956d1291d4616feb4ae6060
#
_entry.id   f0da73f1f956d1291d4616feb4ae6060
#
_cell.length_a   1.000
_cell.length_b   1.000
_cell.length_c   1.000
_cell.angle_alpha   90.00
_cell.angle_beta   90.00
_cell.angle_gamma   90.00
#
_symmetry.space_group_name_H-M   'P 1'
#
loop_
_entity.id
_entity.type
_entity.pdbx_description
1 polymer ?
#
loop_
_entity_poly.entity_id
_entity_poly.type
_entity_poly.pdbx_seq_one_letter_code
_entity_poly.pdbx_strand_id
1 'polypeptide(L)'
;KLITFCQENKINFFIKDERLKLTSVKFTSKIKLYDHQLKTMEDIGNKENGVIIAPSGSGKTVIGLELIAKHEQPALILVHRKQLADQWIERIESFLGIPKAKIGQLSGRKKKIGDKITIAMIQSLVRLNDEEINKLTNKFGLIIVDECHHLPAKTFRDIISKFNSYYLYGLTATPKRKYNDE
;
A
#
# COMPACT_ATOMS: atom_id res chain seq x y z
N LYS A 1 -2.18 -23.06 -2.71
CA LYS A 1 -3.09 -24.04 -3.31
C LYS A 1 -2.58 -24.56 -4.67
N LEU A 2 -2.32 -23.71 -5.70
CA LEU A 2 -1.85 -24.17 -7.01
C LEU A 2 -0.47 -24.86 -6.92
N ILE A 3 0.48 -24.26 -6.24
CA ILE A 3 1.83 -24.82 -6.02
C ILE A 3 1.72 -26.18 -5.30
N THR A 4 0.95 -26.24 -4.22
CA THR A 4 0.70 -27.47 -3.46
C THR A 4 0.10 -28.55 -4.38
N PHE A 5 -0.92 -28.19 -5.17
CA PHE A 5 -1.52 -29.10 -6.14
C PHE A 5 -0.50 -29.64 -7.16
N CYS A 6 0.34 -28.78 -7.73
CA CYS A 6 1.38 -29.21 -8.66
C CYS A 6 2.39 -30.17 -8.00
N GLN A 7 2.80 -29.89 -6.76
CA GLN A 7 3.72 -30.75 -6.00
C GLN A 7 3.10 -32.12 -5.70
N GLU A 8 1.85 -32.16 -5.23
CA GLU A 8 1.13 -33.40 -4.92
C GLU A 8 0.92 -34.27 -6.17
N ASN A 9 0.69 -33.65 -7.32
CA ASN A 9 0.47 -34.35 -8.60
C ASN A 9 1.74 -34.51 -9.43
N LYS A 10 2.93 -34.21 -8.88
CA LYS A 10 4.21 -34.31 -9.58
C LYS A 10 4.28 -33.57 -10.93
N ILE A 11 3.55 -32.44 -11.00
CA ILE A 11 3.55 -31.58 -12.19
C ILE A 11 4.77 -30.66 -12.10
N ASN A 12 5.63 -30.68 -13.11
CA ASN A 12 6.74 -29.75 -13.21
C ASN A 12 6.22 -28.33 -13.43
N PHE A 13 6.66 -27.38 -12.64
CA PHE A 13 6.30 -25.98 -12.78
C PHE A 13 7.49 -25.07 -12.55
N PHE A 14 7.43 -23.88 -13.11
CA PHE A 14 8.39 -22.82 -12.92
C PHE A 14 7.67 -21.59 -12.36
N ILE A 15 8.25 -20.99 -11.33
CA ILE A 15 7.72 -19.74 -10.73
C ILE A 15 8.63 -18.60 -11.17
N LYS A 16 8.07 -17.62 -11.88
CA LYS A 16 8.74 -16.37 -12.20
C LYS A 16 8.14 -15.27 -11.31
N ASP A 17 8.95 -14.69 -10.44
CA ASP A 17 8.55 -13.52 -9.67
C ASP A 17 8.77 -12.26 -10.51
N GLU A 18 7.70 -11.61 -10.91
CA GLU A 18 7.73 -10.38 -11.71
C GLU A 18 7.56 -9.12 -10.85
N ARG A 19 7.50 -9.26 -9.53
CA ARG A 19 7.43 -8.12 -8.61
C ARG A 19 8.75 -7.33 -8.64
N LEU A 20 8.63 -6.01 -8.55
CA LEU A 20 9.74 -5.10 -8.73
C LEU A 20 10.16 -4.43 -7.42
N LYS A 21 11.42 -4.57 -7.07
CA LYS A 21 12.12 -3.64 -6.18
C LYS A 21 12.74 -2.55 -7.04
N LEU A 22 12.38 -1.31 -6.75
CA LEU A 22 12.90 -0.15 -7.45
C LEU A 22 14.16 0.38 -6.76
N THR A 23 14.80 1.36 -7.39
CA THR A 23 15.92 2.08 -6.77
C THR A 23 15.48 2.65 -5.43
N SER A 24 16.29 2.43 -4.39
CA SER A 24 16.01 2.89 -3.03
C SER A 24 15.88 4.42 -2.99
N VAL A 25 14.86 4.89 -2.29
CA VAL A 25 14.64 6.31 -1.99
C VAL A 25 14.73 6.52 -0.50
N LYS A 26 15.71 7.28 -0.05
CA LYS A 26 15.93 7.53 1.38
C LYS A 26 14.84 8.41 1.97
N PHE A 27 14.39 8.03 3.15
CA PHE A 27 13.47 8.79 3.98
C PHE A 27 14.16 9.20 5.28
N THR A 28 13.87 10.41 5.74
CA THR A 28 14.29 10.86 7.07
C THR A 28 13.10 10.72 8.00
N SER A 29 13.03 9.60 8.74
CA SER A 29 11.93 9.36 9.68
C SER A 29 12.19 10.10 11.00
N LYS A 30 11.17 10.83 11.47
CA LYS A 30 11.08 11.43 12.80
C LYS A 30 10.11 10.65 13.71
N ILE A 31 9.71 9.46 13.27
CA ILE A 31 8.74 8.62 13.97
C ILE A 31 9.37 8.07 15.25
N LYS A 32 8.63 8.21 16.35
CA LYS A 32 8.89 7.48 17.60
C LYS A 32 7.72 6.54 17.82
N LEU A 33 7.98 5.25 17.69
CA LEU A 33 6.96 4.22 17.83
C LEU A 33 6.68 3.96 19.32
N TYR A 34 5.41 3.76 19.64
CA TYR A 34 4.98 3.21 20.95
C TYR A 34 5.25 1.68 20.99
N ASP A 35 5.29 1.09 22.18
CA ASP A 35 5.61 -0.33 22.35
C ASP A 35 4.74 -1.27 21.53
N HIS A 36 3.43 -1.01 21.46
CA HIS A 36 2.52 -1.81 20.64
C HIS A 36 2.78 -1.67 19.13
N GLN A 37 3.30 -0.53 18.67
CA GLN A 37 3.69 -0.31 17.28
C GLN A 37 5.03 -0.97 16.98
N LEU A 38 5.99 -0.91 17.91
CA LEU A 38 7.25 -1.65 17.82
C LEU A 38 6.99 -3.14 17.68
N LYS A 39 6.16 -3.71 18.55
CA LYS A 39 5.75 -5.12 18.45
C LYS A 39 5.12 -5.44 17.11
N THR A 40 4.25 -4.56 16.59
CA THR A 40 3.67 -4.75 15.24
C THR A 40 4.74 -4.78 14.16
N MET A 41 5.74 -3.89 14.23
CA MET A 41 6.86 -3.88 13.27
C MET A 41 7.73 -5.13 13.37
N GLU A 42 7.94 -5.67 14.58
CA GLU A 42 8.63 -6.93 14.82
C GLU A 42 7.84 -8.11 14.23
N ASP A 43 6.53 -8.18 14.46
CA ASP A 43 5.64 -9.22 13.92
C ASP A 43 5.59 -9.21 12.38
N ILE A 44 5.67 -8.04 11.77
CA ILE A 44 5.82 -7.90 10.32
C ILE A 44 7.18 -8.46 9.88
N GLY A 45 8.24 -8.15 10.61
CA GLY A 45 9.59 -8.64 10.34
C GLY A 45 10.03 -8.38 8.89
N ASN A 46 10.30 -9.47 8.16
CA ASN A 46 10.71 -9.44 6.75
C ASN A 46 9.58 -9.84 5.78
N LYS A 47 8.33 -9.90 6.25
CA LYS A 47 7.20 -10.22 5.36
C LYS A 47 7.03 -9.13 4.32
N GLU A 48 6.87 -9.53 3.09
CA GLU A 48 6.75 -8.63 1.92
C GLU A 48 5.33 -8.13 1.72
N ASN A 49 4.36 -8.86 2.26
CA ASN A 49 2.95 -8.51 2.15
C ASN A 49 2.16 -8.97 3.39
N GLY A 50 1.04 -8.30 3.63
CA GLY A 50 0.16 -8.67 4.74
C GLY A 50 -0.93 -7.64 5.02
N VAL A 51 -1.78 -7.99 5.99
CA VAL A 51 -2.81 -7.07 6.49
C VAL A 51 -2.53 -6.80 7.97
N ILE A 52 -2.42 -5.52 8.31
CA ILE A 52 -2.21 -5.03 9.66
C ILE A 52 -3.57 -4.67 10.24
N ILE A 53 -3.99 -5.44 11.23
CA ILE A 53 -5.26 -5.25 11.92
C ILE A 53 -4.97 -4.57 13.25
N ALA A 54 -5.44 -3.34 13.41
CA ALA A 54 -5.24 -2.59 14.63
C ALA A 54 -6.42 -1.61 14.86
N PRO A 55 -6.85 -1.41 16.11
CA PRO A 55 -8.00 -0.55 16.41
C PRO A 55 -7.89 0.86 15.83
N SER A 56 -9.01 1.54 15.71
CA SER A 56 -9.01 2.98 15.39
C SER A 56 -8.22 3.74 16.47
N GLY A 57 -7.43 4.71 16.07
CA GLY A 57 -6.58 5.47 17.00
C GLY A 57 -5.25 4.80 17.39
N SER A 58 -4.99 3.53 17.04
CA SER A 58 -3.72 2.83 17.34
C SER A 58 -2.50 3.35 16.58
N GLY A 59 -2.69 4.30 15.66
CA GLY A 59 -1.61 4.84 14.84
C GLY A 59 -1.26 3.99 13.61
N LYS A 60 -2.22 3.31 12.98
CA LYS A 60 -2.02 2.56 11.72
C LYS A 60 -1.29 3.36 10.65
N THR A 61 -1.61 4.65 10.51
CA THR A 61 -0.92 5.56 9.58
C THR A 61 0.56 5.69 9.91
N VAL A 62 0.92 5.75 11.21
CA VAL A 62 2.31 5.82 11.67
C VAL A 62 3.06 4.53 11.32
N ILE A 63 2.44 3.37 11.55
CA ILE A 63 3.00 2.07 11.14
C ILE A 63 3.21 2.03 9.62
N GLY A 64 2.23 2.51 8.83
CA GLY A 64 2.36 2.59 7.37
C GLY A 64 3.51 3.49 6.92
N LEU A 65 3.71 4.65 7.58
CA LEU A 65 4.83 5.55 7.29
C LEU A 65 6.18 4.91 7.68
N GLU A 66 6.22 4.18 8.77
CA GLU A 66 7.43 3.47 9.18
C GLU A 66 7.79 2.34 8.20
N LEU A 67 6.78 1.63 7.68
CA LEU A 67 7.00 0.66 6.59
C LEU A 67 7.57 1.31 5.33
N ILE A 68 7.07 2.50 4.96
CA ILE A 68 7.61 3.26 3.83
C ILE A 68 9.09 3.62 4.10
N ALA A 69 9.40 4.13 5.28
CA ALA A 69 10.76 4.49 5.66
C ALA A 69 11.70 3.26 5.71
N LYS A 70 11.22 2.14 6.27
CA LYS A 70 11.97 0.87 6.37
C LYS A 70 12.30 0.26 5.01
N HIS A 71 11.35 0.24 4.10
CA HIS A 71 11.55 -0.41 2.79
C HIS A 71 12.25 0.47 1.76
N GLU A 72 12.30 1.77 2.00
CA GLU A 72 12.97 2.73 1.11
C GLU A 72 12.55 2.61 -0.36
N GLN A 73 11.29 2.33 -0.62
CA GLN A 73 10.76 2.21 -1.98
C GLN A 73 9.84 3.38 -2.32
N PRO A 74 9.80 3.85 -3.58
CA PRO A 74 8.73 4.72 -4.03
C PRO A 74 7.39 4.09 -3.67
N ALA A 75 6.53 4.84 -2.96
CA ALA A 75 5.33 4.30 -2.35
C ALA A 75 4.04 4.88 -2.94
N LEU A 76 3.06 3.99 -3.14
CA LEU A 76 1.68 4.34 -3.49
C LEU A 76 0.77 4.07 -2.28
N ILE A 77 0.08 5.09 -1.81
CA ILE A 77 -0.90 4.98 -0.73
C ILE A 77 -2.29 5.07 -1.33
N LEU A 78 -3.08 4.03 -1.17
CA LEU A 78 -4.45 3.94 -1.66
C LEU A 78 -5.43 4.27 -0.55
N VAL A 79 -6.29 5.22 -0.79
CA VAL A 79 -7.33 5.66 0.14
C VAL A 79 -8.69 5.74 -0.57
N HIS A 80 -9.78 5.56 0.20
CA HIS A 80 -11.14 5.60 -0.35
C HIS A 80 -11.88 6.92 -0.09
N ARG A 81 -11.34 7.79 0.79
CA ARG A 81 -11.94 9.10 1.15
C ARG A 81 -10.90 10.21 1.11
N LYS A 82 -11.34 11.41 0.67
CA LYS A 82 -10.49 12.59 0.59
C LYS A 82 -9.88 12.97 1.96
N GLN A 83 -10.67 12.88 3.04
CA GLN A 83 -10.19 13.16 4.39
C GLN A 83 -8.98 12.30 4.78
N LEU A 84 -8.97 11.01 4.40
CA LEU A 84 -7.82 10.13 4.63
C LEU A 84 -6.62 10.59 3.80
N ALA A 85 -6.84 11.00 2.54
CA ALA A 85 -5.75 11.54 1.72
C ALA A 85 -5.10 12.78 2.37
N ASP A 86 -5.92 13.71 2.86
CA ASP A 86 -5.46 14.92 3.52
C ASP A 86 -4.69 14.59 4.82
N GLN A 87 -5.19 13.65 5.63
CA GLN A 87 -4.49 13.16 6.83
C GLN A 87 -3.13 12.51 6.49
N TRP A 88 -3.07 11.70 5.45
CA TRP A 88 -1.80 11.10 5.01
C TRP A 88 -0.80 12.17 4.58
N ILE A 89 -1.23 13.20 3.82
CA ILE A 89 -0.38 14.32 3.41
C ILE A 89 0.24 15.03 4.62
N GLU A 90 -0.59 15.36 5.62
CA GLU A 90 -0.13 16.02 6.85
C GLU A 90 0.87 15.17 7.63
N ARG A 91 0.59 13.86 7.75
CA ARG A 91 1.45 12.92 8.45
C ARG A 91 2.78 12.69 7.73
N ILE A 92 2.78 12.58 6.39
CA ILE A 92 3.99 12.48 5.59
C ILE A 92 4.88 13.72 5.79
N GLU A 93 4.30 14.91 5.76
CA GLU A 93 5.05 16.14 5.98
C GLU A 93 5.64 16.19 7.40
N SER A 94 4.83 15.87 8.42
CA SER A 94 5.25 15.93 9.83
C SER A 94 6.31 14.88 10.17
N PHE A 95 6.12 13.63 9.75
CA PHE A 95 6.95 12.51 10.18
C PHE A 95 8.11 12.18 9.25
N LEU A 96 7.93 12.39 7.93
CA LEU A 96 8.97 12.11 6.94
C LEU A 96 9.62 13.37 6.36
N GLY A 97 9.18 14.55 6.78
CA GLY A 97 9.75 15.83 6.33
C GLY A 97 9.58 16.10 4.84
N ILE A 98 8.64 15.41 4.17
CA ILE A 98 8.40 15.60 2.74
C ILE A 98 7.37 16.72 2.56
N PRO A 99 7.71 17.85 1.94
CA PRO A 99 6.78 18.94 1.72
C PRO A 99 5.55 18.50 0.90
N LYS A 100 4.37 19.01 1.24
CA LYS A 100 3.11 18.71 0.53
C LYS A 100 3.22 18.85 -0.99
N ALA A 101 3.98 19.85 -1.44
CA ALA A 101 4.19 20.09 -2.88
C ALA A 101 4.95 18.95 -3.59
N LYS A 102 5.73 18.14 -2.88
CA LYS A 102 6.48 16.98 -3.42
C LYS A 102 5.71 15.66 -3.34
N ILE A 103 4.59 15.64 -2.63
CA ILE A 103 3.72 14.46 -2.55
C ILE A 103 2.86 14.39 -3.81
N GLY A 104 2.88 13.25 -4.48
CA GLY A 104 2.01 12.98 -5.61
C GLY A 104 0.55 12.83 -5.19
N GLN A 105 -0.37 13.21 -6.04
CA GLN A 105 -1.80 13.07 -5.80
C GLN A 105 -2.53 12.62 -7.07
N LEU A 106 -3.22 11.49 -6.98
CA LEU A 106 -4.09 10.95 -8.03
C LEU A 106 -5.53 10.98 -7.50
N SER A 107 -6.19 12.15 -7.64
CA SER A 107 -7.55 12.35 -7.16
C SER A 107 -8.31 13.36 -8.02
N GLY A 108 -9.45 12.98 -8.61
CA GLY A 108 -10.23 13.84 -9.47
C GLY A 108 -9.38 14.39 -10.63
N ARG A 109 -9.22 15.72 -10.69
CA ARG A 109 -8.41 16.39 -11.72
C ARG A 109 -6.91 16.37 -11.45
N LYS A 110 -6.48 16.02 -10.23
CA LYS A 110 -5.06 15.96 -9.87
C LYS A 110 -4.45 14.65 -10.36
N LYS A 111 -3.52 14.73 -11.30
CA LYS A 111 -2.80 13.57 -11.88
C LYS A 111 -1.28 13.75 -11.71
N LYS A 112 -0.82 14.10 -10.50
CA LYS A 112 0.59 14.29 -10.22
C LYS A 112 1.17 13.06 -9.54
N ILE A 113 2.26 12.51 -10.07
CA ILE A 113 3.06 11.47 -9.43
C ILE A 113 4.19 12.15 -8.65
N GLY A 114 4.39 11.76 -7.40
CA GLY A 114 5.50 12.20 -6.58
C GLY A 114 6.72 11.30 -6.76
N ASP A 115 7.90 11.84 -6.53
CA ASP A 115 9.16 11.09 -6.68
C ASP A 115 9.30 9.99 -5.63
N LYS A 116 8.81 10.22 -4.40
CA LYS A 116 8.93 9.29 -3.28
C LYS A 116 7.61 8.68 -2.86
N ILE A 117 6.57 9.50 -2.75
CA ILE A 117 5.24 9.07 -2.28
C ILE A 117 4.16 9.68 -3.16
N THR A 118 3.20 8.85 -3.53
CA THR A 118 1.97 9.26 -4.21
C THR A 118 0.77 8.73 -3.43
N ILE A 119 -0.23 9.58 -3.22
CA ILE A 119 -1.52 9.21 -2.63
C ILE A 119 -2.55 9.16 -3.75
N ALA A 120 -3.27 8.06 -3.85
CA ALA A 120 -4.28 7.87 -4.87
C ALA A 120 -5.64 7.56 -4.25
N MET A 121 -6.66 8.24 -4.75
CA MET A 121 -8.04 7.84 -4.51
C MET A 121 -8.34 6.60 -5.35
N ILE A 122 -8.85 5.55 -4.71
CA ILE A 122 -9.17 4.29 -5.37
C ILE A 122 -10.11 4.49 -6.56
N GLN A 123 -11.14 5.34 -6.37
CA GLN A 123 -12.09 5.68 -7.43
C GLN A 123 -11.43 6.38 -8.62
N SER A 124 -10.31 7.06 -8.40
CA SER A 124 -9.55 7.70 -9.48
C SER A 124 -8.74 6.68 -10.27
N LEU A 125 -8.17 5.67 -9.61
CA LEU A 125 -7.46 4.58 -10.30
C LEU A 125 -8.40 3.70 -11.14
N VAL A 126 -9.61 3.41 -10.62
CA VAL A 126 -10.63 2.63 -11.35
C VAL A 126 -11.03 3.30 -12.67
N ARG A 127 -10.97 4.63 -12.74
CA ARG A 127 -11.36 5.42 -13.92
C ARG A 127 -10.23 5.60 -14.94
N LEU A 128 -9.03 5.21 -14.61
CA LEU A 128 -7.90 5.28 -15.54
C LEU A 128 -8.07 4.22 -16.64
N ASN A 129 -7.73 4.58 -17.85
CA ASN A 129 -7.63 3.62 -18.95
C ASN A 129 -6.34 2.80 -18.84
N ASP A 130 -6.21 1.77 -19.66
CA ASP A 130 -5.07 0.85 -19.58
C ASP A 130 -3.74 1.55 -19.88
N GLU A 131 -3.71 2.54 -20.77
CA GLU A 131 -2.48 3.31 -21.05
C GLU A 131 -2.04 4.14 -19.85
N GLU A 132 -2.97 4.80 -19.15
CA GLU A 132 -2.69 5.58 -17.94
C GLU A 132 -2.23 4.69 -16.79
N ILE A 133 -2.84 3.51 -16.61
CA ILE A 133 -2.46 2.53 -15.61
C ILE A 133 -1.06 1.98 -15.92
N ASN A 134 -0.77 1.62 -17.16
CA ASN A 134 0.54 1.09 -17.57
C ASN A 134 1.68 2.06 -17.26
N LYS A 135 1.44 3.37 -17.34
CA LYS A 135 2.41 4.40 -16.92
C LYS A 135 2.70 4.38 -15.41
N LEU A 136 1.81 3.77 -14.60
CA LEU A 136 1.93 3.67 -13.14
C LEU A 136 2.45 2.33 -12.67
N THR A 137 2.25 1.25 -13.42
CA THR A 137 2.46 -0.15 -13.05
C THR A 137 3.81 -0.39 -12.38
N ASN A 138 4.88 0.20 -12.94
CA ASN A 138 6.26 -0.01 -12.50
C ASN A 138 6.87 1.20 -11.77
N LYS A 139 6.03 2.10 -11.23
CA LYS A 139 6.51 3.31 -10.55
C LYS A 139 6.61 3.18 -9.04
N PHE A 140 6.06 2.12 -8.48
CA PHE A 140 5.97 1.94 -7.04
C PHE A 140 6.49 0.56 -6.64
N GLY A 141 7.46 0.52 -5.73
CA GLY A 141 7.96 -0.73 -5.15
C GLY A 141 7.18 -1.14 -3.90
N LEU A 142 6.38 -0.22 -3.34
CA LEU A 142 5.56 -0.45 -2.15
C LEU A 142 4.15 0.14 -2.35
N ILE A 143 3.14 -0.65 -2.00
CA ILE A 143 1.74 -0.20 -1.95
C ILE A 143 1.20 -0.36 -0.53
N ILE A 144 0.56 0.69 -0.03
CA ILE A 144 -0.22 0.66 1.21
C ILE A 144 -1.69 0.93 0.87
N VAL A 145 -2.59 0.08 1.36
CA VAL A 145 -4.03 0.25 1.20
C VAL A 145 -4.65 0.56 2.55
N ASP A 146 -5.05 1.79 2.75
CA ASP A 146 -5.66 2.23 4.00
C ASP A 146 -7.15 1.90 4.04
N GLU A 147 -7.60 1.45 5.22
CA GLU A 147 -8.97 0.96 5.48
C GLU A 147 -9.42 -0.06 4.42
N CYS A 148 -8.56 -1.05 4.14
CA CYS A 148 -8.73 -2.02 3.06
C CYS A 148 -10.03 -2.84 3.15
N HIS A 149 -10.69 -2.89 4.32
CA HIS A 149 -11.98 -3.56 4.52
C HIS A 149 -13.15 -2.87 3.78
N HIS A 150 -13.01 -1.58 3.46
CA HIS A 150 -14.03 -0.84 2.70
C HIS A 150 -14.02 -1.15 1.20
N LEU A 151 -13.01 -1.88 0.71
CA LEU A 151 -12.91 -2.20 -0.71
C LEU A 151 -13.60 -3.52 -1.04
N PRO A 152 -14.47 -3.55 -2.07
CA PRO A 152 -14.95 -4.81 -2.63
C PRO A 152 -13.76 -5.69 -3.06
N ALA A 153 -13.80 -7.00 -2.78
CA ALA A 153 -12.70 -7.91 -3.09
C ALA A 153 -12.33 -7.89 -4.58
N LYS A 154 -13.31 -7.75 -5.45
CA LYS A 154 -13.12 -7.65 -6.89
C LYS A 154 -12.35 -6.38 -7.23
N THR A 155 -12.83 -5.21 -6.79
CA THR A 155 -12.16 -3.92 -7.04
C THR A 155 -10.73 -3.89 -6.50
N PHE A 156 -10.51 -4.46 -5.30
CA PHE A 156 -9.17 -4.58 -4.72
C PHE A 156 -8.26 -5.40 -5.63
N ARG A 157 -8.68 -6.60 -6.03
CA ARG A 157 -7.89 -7.46 -6.93
C ARG A 157 -7.63 -6.79 -8.28
N ASP A 158 -8.67 -6.21 -8.90
CA ASP A 158 -8.57 -5.59 -10.22
C ASP A 158 -7.58 -4.41 -10.25
N ILE A 159 -7.47 -3.67 -9.13
CA ILE A 159 -6.50 -2.59 -9.02
C ILE A 159 -5.10 -3.15 -8.72
N ILE A 160 -4.98 -3.96 -7.67
CA ILE A 160 -3.66 -4.40 -7.18
C ILE A 160 -2.96 -5.30 -8.20
N SER A 161 -3.69 -6.17 -8.92
CA SER A 161 -3.12 -7.01 -9.96
C SER A 161 -2.49 -6.26 -11.14
N LYS A 162 -2.77 -4.97 -11.26
CA LYS A 162 -2.17 -4.10 -12.29
C LYS A 162 -0.79 -3.54 -11.89
N PHE A 163 -0.35 -3.76 -10.65
CA PHE A 163 0.92 -3.25 -10.15
C PHE A 163 1.90 -4.39 -9.86
N ASN A 164 3.16 -4.21 -10.23
CA ASN A 164 4.24 -5.16 -9.97
C ASN A 164 5.03 -4.82 -8.71
N SER A 165 4.42 -4.15 -7.73
CA SER A 165 5.08 -3.75 -6.50
C SER A 165 5.52 -4.95 -5.66
N TYR A 166 6.75 -4.89 -5.13
CA TYR A 166 7.31 -5.97 -4.31
C TYR A 166 6.64 -6.05 -2.95
N TYR A 167 6.34 -4.88 -2.34
CA TYR A 167 5.71 -4.80 -1.03
C TYR A 167 4.26 -4.36 -1.12
N LEU A 168 3.37 -5.06 -0.37
CA LEU A 168 1.94 -4.75 -0.34
C LEU A 168 1.39 -4.92 1.08
N TYR A 169 0.91 -3.83 1.69
CA TYR A 169 0.31 -3.88 3.01
C TYR A 169 -1.09 -3.27 3.03
N GLY A 170 -2.02 -3.98 3.65
CA GLY A 170 -3.34 -3.46 3.99
C GLY A 170 -3.37 -2.98 5.44
N LEU A 171 -4.00 -1.84 5.70
CA LEU A 171 -4.27 -1.33 7.04
C LEU A 171 -5.78 -1.38 7.29
N THR A 172 -6.20 -1.91 8.43
CA THR A 172 -7.62 -1.99 8.76
C THR A 172 -7.87 -2.01 10.27
N ALA A 173 -9.01 -1.47 10.69
CA ALA A 173 -9.47 -1.59 12.06
C ALA A 173 -10.25 -2.89 12.31
N THR A 174 -10.82 -3.50 11.27
CA THR A 174 -11.68 -4.67 11.38
C THR A 174 -11.15 -5.84 10.56
N PRO A 175 -11.00 -7.04 11.15
CA PRO A 175 -10.49 -8.21 10.43
C PRO A 175 -11.51 -8.83 9.48
N LYS A 176 -12.81 -8.56 9.68
CA LYS A 176 -13.88 -9.15 8.89
C LYS A 176 -14.63 -8.06 8.13
N ARG A 177 -14.88 -8.29 6.85
CA ARG A 177 -15.96 -7.60 6.14
C ARG A 177 -17.27 -8.00 6.81
N LYS A 178 -18.14 -7.03 7.09
CA LYS A 178 -19.55 -7.35 7.26
C LYS A 178 -20.04 -7.78 5.88
N TYR A 179 -20.13 -9.09 5.66
CA TYR A 179 -20.97 -9.61 4.59
C TYR A 179 -22.39 -9.30 5.04
N ASN A 180 -23.05 -8.39 4.36
CA ASN A 180 -24.49 -8.46 4.29
C ASN A 180 -24.74 -9.68 3.41
N ASP A 181 -25.17 -10.76 4.01
CA ASP A 181 -25.82 -11.87 3.33
C ASP A 181 -27.12 -11.30 2.73
N GLU A 182 -27.11 -11.03 1.44
CA GLU A 182 -28.27 -10.97 0.55
C GLU A 182 -27.97 -11.86 -0.66
#